data_9c7b55e520e9de69f876366c57ad020e
#
_entry.id   9c7b55e520e9de69f876366c57ad020e
#
_cell.length_a   1.000
_cell.length_b   1.000
_cell.length_c   1.000
_cell.angle_alpha   90.00
_cell.angle_beta   90.00
_cell.angle_gamma   90.00
#
_symmetry.space_group_name_H-M   'P 1'
#
loop_
_entity.id
_entity.type
_entity.pdbx_description
1 polymer ?
#
loop_
_entity_poly.entity_id
_entity_poly.type
_entity_poly.pdbx_seq_one_letter_code
_entity_poly.pdbx_strand_id
1 'polypeptide(L)' 'MTIGMRIRQIRKEKKITQEELAKNLGFSGSSAISYIENGQRKLNADKIPKLAECLGVNIEEIFLNESRQSDDNK' A
#
# COMPACT_ATOMS: atom_id res chain seq x y z
N MET A 1 1.04 -9.78 8.56
CA MET A 1 0.96 -9.20 7.20
C MET A 1 1.71 -7.88 7.17
N THR A 2 2.55 -7.69 6.19
CA THR A 2 3.29 -6.45 6.04
C THR A 2 2.41 -5.40 5.36
N ILE A 3 2.84 -4.13 5.46
CA ILE A 3 2.10 -3.06 4.81
C ILE A 3 2.08 -3.25 3.29
N GLY A 4 3.18 -3.75 2.73
CA GLY A 4 3.22 -4.02 1.29
C GLY A 4 2.20 -5.06 0.87
N MET A 5 2.06 -6.12 1.65
CA MET A 5 1.07 -7.15 1.36
C MET A 5 -0.35 -6.61 1.50
N ARG A 6 -0.56 -5.73 2.47
CA ARG A 6 -1.87 -5.13 2.65
C ARG A 6 -2.22 -4.24 1.45
N ILE A 7 -1.26 -3.47 0.98
CA ILE A 7 -1.45 -2.63 -0.20
C ILE A 7 -1.84 -3.50 -1.41
N ARG A 8 -1.11 -4.59 -1.58
CA ARG A 8 -1.38 -5.50 -2.69
C ARG A 8 -2.79 -6.07 -2.59
N GLN A 9 -3.18 -6.47 -1.38
CA GLN A 9 -4.50 -7.04 -1.16
C GLN A 9 -5.61 -6.06 -1.54
N ILE A 10 -5.50 -4.82 -1.04
CA ILE A 10 -6.50 -3.81 -1.33
C ILE A 10 -6.52 -3.50 -2.81
N ARG A 11 -5.33 -3.37 -3.41
CA ARG A 11 -5.22 -3.07 -4.83
C ARG A 11 -5.96 -4.11 -5.66
N LYS A 12 -5.74 -5.38 -5.36
CA LYS A 12 -6.37 -6.45 -6.10
C LYS A 12 -7.88 -6.48 -5.90
N GLU A 13 -8.32 -6.21 -4.67
CA GLU A 13 -9.75 -6.14 -4.40
C GLU A 13 -10.42 -5.04 -5.20
N LYS A 14 -9.72 -3.94 -5.42
CA LYS A 14 -10.24 -2.83 -6.18
C LYS A 14 -10.00 -2.96 -7.67
N LYS A 15 -9.30 -4.03 -8.07
CA LYS A 15 -8.99 -4.31 -9.48
C LYS A 15 -8.17 -3.20 -10.12
N ILE A 16 -7.22 -2.70 -9.34
CA ILE A 16 -6.29 -1.67 -9.79
C ILE A 16 -4.97 -2.35 -10.16
N THR A 17 -4.41 -2.02 -11.33
CA THR A 17 -3.14 -2.60 -11.73
C THR A 17 -1.99 -1.89 -11.03
N GLN A 18 -0.85 -2.59 -10.97
CA GLN A 18 0.36 -1.97 -10.42
C GLN A 18 0.75 -0.73 -11.22
N GLU A 19 0.55 -0.81 -12.53
CA GLU A 19 0.89 0.30 -13.41
C GLU A 19 0.04 1.53 -13.12
N GLU A 20 -1.25 1.31 -12.93
CA GLU A 20 -2.15 2.41 -12.59
C GLU A 20 -1.75 3.08 -11.28
N LEU A 21 -1.46 2.25 -10.29
CA LEU A 21 -1.09 2.78 -8.99
C LEU A 21 0.23 3.55 -9.07
N ALA A 22 1.20 2.98 -9.78
CA ALA A 22 2.50 3.65 -9.94
C ALA A 22 2.33 5.01 -10.61
N LYS A 23 1.52 5.06 -11.65
CA LYS A 23 1.29 6.29 -12.38
C LYS A 23 0.67 7.36 -11.47
N ASN A 24 -0.32 6.95 -10.70
CA ASN A 24 -1.01 7.89 -9.81
C ASN A 24 -0.13 8.37 -8.68
N LEU A 25 0.85 7.58 -8.29
CA LEU A 25 1.76 7.96 -7.22
C LEU A 25 3.02 8.68 -7.72
N GLY A 26 3.14 8.83 -9.05
CA GLY A 26 4.26 9.56 -9.61
C GLY A 26 5.51 8.73 -9.81
N PHE A 27 5.40 7.42 -9.79
CA PHE A 27 6.53 6.54 -10.11
C PHE A 27 6.65 6.36 -11.61
N SER A 28 7.87 6.03 -12.04
CA SER A 28 8.13 5.88 -13.47
C SER A 28 7.59 4.57 -14.06
N GLY A 29 7.32 3.58 -13.21
CA GLY A 29 6.80 2.31 -13.70
C GLY A 29 6.31 1.43 -12.59
N SER A 30 5.71 0.30 -12.98
CA SER A 30 5.09 -0.61 -12.03
C SER A 30 6.09 -1.34 -11.15
N SER A 31 7.37 -1.38 -11.52
CA SER A 31 8.34 -2.09 -10.70
C SER A 31 8.45 -1.49 -9.31
N ALA A 32 8.27 -0.17 -9.19
CA ALA A 32 8.30 0.47 -7.87
C ALA A 32 7.22 -0.10 -6.97
N ILE A 33 6.03 -0.29 -7.52
CA ILE A 33 4.93 -0.85 -6.75
C ILE A 33 5.22 -2.31 -6.38
N SER A 34 5.77 -3.06 -7.32
CA SER A 34 6.12 -4.45 -7.06
C SER A 34 7.11 -4.55 -5.89
N TYR A 35 8.14 -3.71 -5.89
CA TYR A 35 9.12 -3.71 -4.81
C TYR A 35 8.49 -3.33 -3.47
N ILE A 36 7.59 -2.37 -3.48
CA ILE A 36 6.91 -1.95 -2.27
C ILE A 36 6.03 -3.09 -1.74
N GLU A 37 5.30 -3.73 -2.62
CA GLU A 37 4.41 -4.82 -2.22
C GLU A 37 5.17 -6.02 -1.69
N ASN A 38 6.38 -6.25 -2.21
CA ASN A 38 7.21 -7.35 -1.77
C ASN A 38 8.07 -7.02 -0.55
N GLY A 39 8.01 -5.78 -0.10
CA GLY A 39 8.79 -5.38 1.07
C GLY A 39 10.23 -5.03 0.78
N GLN A 40 10.60 -4.96 -0.50
CA GLN A 40 11.97 -4.65 -0.89
C GLN A 40 12.24 -3.15 -0.95
N ARG A 41 11.19 -2.35 -0.91
CA ARG A 41 11.29 -0.91 -0.94
C ARG A 41 10.23 -0.32 -0.03
N LYS A 42 10.62 0.68 0.75
CA LYS A 42 9.68 1.36 1.63
C LYS A 42 8.97 2.48 0.87
N LEU A 43 7.72 2.68 1.22
CA LEU A 43 6.95 3.78 0.67
C LEU A 43 7.18 5.01 1.53
N ASN A 44 7.48 6.13 0.90
CA ASN A 44 7.67 7.38 1.62
C ASN A 44 6.37 7.80 2.31
N ALA A 45 6.51 8.34 3.51
CA ALA A 45 5.34 8.72 4.29
C ALA A 45 4.49 9.77 3.57
N ASP A 46 5.14 10.65 2.82
CA ASP A 46 4.41 11.70 2.12
C ASP A 46 3.54 11.15 0.97
N LYS A 47 3.77 9.92 0.56
CA LYS A 47 2.94 9.30 -0.48
C LYS A 47 1.77 8.50 0.08
N ILE A 48 1.74 8.31 1.39
CA ILE A 48 0.68 7.51 2.01
C ILE A 48 -0.72 8.10 1.79
N PRO A 49 -0.93 9.40 1.99
CA PRO A 49 -2.27 9.95 1.74
C PRO A 49 -2.72 9.76 0.30
N LYS A 50 -1.80 9.94 -0.65
CA LYS A 50 -2.13 9.76 -2.05
C LYS A 50 -2.44 8.30 -2.35
N LEU A 51 -1.69 7.40 -1.73
CA LEU A 51 -1.93 5.96 -1.89
C LEU A 51 -3.33 5.60 -1.41
N ALA A 52 -3.71 6.07 -0.23
CA ALA A 52 -5.04 5.78 0.30
C ALA A 52 -6.11 6.31 -0.63
N GLU A 53 -5.90 7.50 -1.15
CA GLU A 53 -6.83 8.11 -2.08
C GLU A 53 -6.98 7.27 -3.35
N CYS A 54 -5.86 6.81 -3.90
CA CYS A 54 -5.87 5.99 -5.10
C CYS A 54 -6.57 4.66 -4.87
N LEU A 55 -6.40 4.11 -3.70
CA LEU A 55 -7.03 2.83 -3.36
C LEU A 55 -8.47 2.99 -2.90
N GLY A 56 -8.90 4.22 -2.65
CA GLY A 56 -10.26 4.46 -2.21
C GLY A 56 -10.54 4.01 -0.79
N VAL A 57 -9.53 4.06 0.07
CA VAL A 57 -9.66 3.64 1.46
C VAL A 57 -9.07 4.71 2.37
N ASN A 58 -9.35 4.59 3.66
CA ASN A 58 -8.74 5.45 4.65
C ASN A 58 -7.32 4.99 4.93
N ILE A 59 -6.47 5.93 5.34
CA ILE A 59 -5.10 5.60 5.69
C ILE A 59 -5.07 4.51 6.74
N GLU A 60 -5.98 4.56 7.69
CA GLU A 60 -6.06 3.57 8.76
C GLU A 60 -6.20 2.15 8.23
N GLU A 61 -6.91 1.98 7.14
CA GLU A 61 -7.12 0.65 6.59
C GLU A 61 -5.84 0.04 6.07
N ILE A 62 -4.93 0.86 5.61
CA ILE A 62 -3.65 0.37 5.11
C ILE A 62 -2.82 -0.19 6.26
N PHE A 63 -2.90 0.43 7.42
CA PHE A 63 -2.09 0.04 8.58
C PHE A 63 -2.83 -0.86 9.57
N LEU A 64 -4.05 -1.20 9.28
CA LEU A 64 -4.92 -1.85 10.26
C LEU A 64 -4.33 -3.14 10.81
N ASN A 65 -3.80 -3.98 9.95
CA ASN A 65 -3.27 -5.26 10.39
C ASN A 65 -2.06 -5.11 11.29
N GLU A 66 -1.22 -4.14 11.02
CA GLU A 66 -0.06 -3.90 11.85
C GLU A 66 -0.46 -3.37 13.21
N SER A 67 -1.43 -2.48 13.22
CA SER A 67 -1.94 -1.95 14.49
C SER A 67 -2.57 -3.05 15.32
N ARG A 68 -3.31 -3.93 14.67
CA ARG A 68 -3.95 -5.01 15.37
C ARG A 68 -2.95 -5.97 15.98
N GLN A 69 -1.87 -6.22 15.27
CA GLN A 69 -0.83 -7.08 15.80
C GLN A 69 -0.21 -6.51 17.07
N SER A 70 0.00 -5.20 17.06
CA SER A 70 0.55 -4.55 18.23
C SER A 70 -0.38 -4.72 19.42
N ASP A 71 -1.66 -4.61 19.19
CA ASP A 71 -2.63 -4.74 20.25
C ASP A 71 -2.68 -6.16 20.80
N ASP A 72 -2.51 -7.13 19.94
CA ASP A 72 -2.57 -8.51 20.35
C ASP A 72 -1.45 -8.90 21.30
N ASN A 73 -0.40 -8.15 21.30
CA ASN A 73 0.75 -8.47 22.14
C ASN A 73 0.60 -8.01 23.58
N LYS A 74 -0.47 -7.38 23.90
CA LYS A 74 -0.67 -6.87 25.26
C LYS A 74 -1.20 -7.88 26.22
#